data_ed4195544bcda07d745bdbaed8741b06
#
_entry.id   ed4195544bcda07d745bdbaed8741b06
#
_cell.length_a   1.000
_cell.length_b   1.000
_cell.length_c   1.000
_cell.angle_alpha   90.00
_cell.angle_beta   90.00
_cell.angle_gamma   90.00
#
_symmetry.space_group_name_H-M   'P 1'
#
loop_
_entity.id
_entity.type
_entity.pdbx_description
1 polymer ?
#
loop_
_entity_poly.entity_id
_entity_poly.type
_entity_poly.pdbx_seq_one_letter_code
_entity_poly.pdbx_strand_id
1 'polypeptide(L)'
;MQPSCGGNIVRYVGDVVRFVIHGVPSGCDAVLRTNIGRGKEVREGIIKSIQEPEVQLETSWRDIPMQRGLDCSDVSLALSEVGWFQAKAHVLDSCGNQYWPEGDNIGISVHPNSCRTENTIYCAFPRMFGANMYSNNTEADLDDQRILSLDEQGYTVIPSSGTFRSLVREFPHIFGTLGCKILHLLPVGPTPTTYARMGRFGSPYACGDLTAVDPALVEFDKCTTGVEQFCEMADSAHGYGAQVFLDLVINHTGWGSRLQNHHPEWFLRESNGDFASPGAWGVTWGDLVELDPNHGELWEYLADAFLIWCRRGVDGFRCDAGYKVPMQVWRYIIARVREEFPNTIFLLEGLGGGWEDTSGLLTKGGMQWAYSELFQEFSGDNVSGYLDHAHSQSVQVGTLVHYSETHDNERLSSRGKGWSLMRNRLCALTSVNGAFGFTNGVEWQAQERVNVHSSRGLNWDSKDNIVKELSQLNSILASHPCFFEGAKLKRDSNSDSPVYALWRISADDIHKLLVLVNLDEKNSHEYIAEEGQYIDLISGREIVIRTDPIALGPMPSFLW
;
A
#
# COMPACT_ATOMS: atom_id res chain seq x y z
N MET A 1 22.31 -23.97 -2.80
CA MET A 1 21.54 -23.38 -3.92
C MET A 1 21.49 -21.86 -3.77
N GLN A 2 21.47 -21.12 -4.86
CA GLN A 2 21.29 -19.66 -4.89
C GLN A 2 20.14 -19.35 -5.86
N PRO A 3 19.16 -18.47 -5.46
CA PRO A 3 18.95 -17.97 -4.11
C PRO A 3 18.83 -19.09 -3.06
N SER A 4 18.89 -18.76 -1.76
CA SER A 4 18.86 -19.76 -0.69
C SER A 4 17.51 -20.45 -0.57
N CYS A 5 17.47 -21.76 -0.36
CA CYS A 5 16.25 -22.52 -0.08
C CYS A 5 15.52 -21.94 1.14
N GLY A 6 14.19 -21.91 1.10
CA GLY A 6 13.33 -21.34 2.13
C GLY A 6 13.27 -19.81 2.16
N GLY A 7 14.08 -19.11 1.34
CA GLY A 7 14.05 -17.66 1.21
C GLY A 7 12.95 -17.20 0.23
N ASN A 8 12.59 -15.91 0.36
CA ASN A 8 11.77 -15.21 -0.62
C ASN A 8 12.58 -14.07 -1.24
N ILE A 9 12.26 -13.71 -2.48
CA ILE A 9 12.82 -12.56 -3.19
C ILE A 9 11.72 -11.80 -3.92
N VAL A 10 11.82 -10.47 -3.92
CA VAL A 10 10.99 -9.61 -4.76
C VAL A 10 11.71 -9.35 -6.07
N ARG A 11 10.99 -9.46 -7.18
CA ARG A 11 11.46 -9.16 -8.53
C ARG A 11 10.35 -8.48 -9.31
N TYR A 12 10.65 -8.04 -10.51
CA TYR A 12 9.71 -7.31 -11.35
C TYR A 12 9.58 -7.97 -12.72
N VAL A 13 8.45 -7.76 -13.37
CA VAL A 13 8.27 -8.19 -14.76
C VAL A 13 9.40 -7.63 -15.63
N GLY A 14 10.03 -8.49 -16.41
CA GLY A 14 11.21 -8.18 -17.22
C GLY A 14 12.56 -8.57 -16.59
N ASP A 15 12.60 -8.87 -15.29
CA ASP A 15 13.82 -9.36 -14.64
C ASP A 15 14.18 -10.77 -15.09
N VAL A 16 15.47 -11.09 -14.91
CA VAL A 16 16.01 -12.44 -15.08
C VAL A 16 16.53 -12.93 -13.74
N VAL A 17 16.06 -14.09 -13.30
CA VAL A 17 16.56 -14.75 -12.09
C VAL A 17 17.47 -15.91 -12.50
N ARG A 18 18.70 -15.90 -11.99
CA ARG A 18 19.66 -16.99 -12.14
C ARG A 18 19.60 -17.90 -10.93
N PHE A 19 19.35 -19.18 -11.16
CA PHE A 19 19.38 -20.24 -10.16
C PHE A 19 20.66 -21.02 -10.28
N VAL A 20 21.36 -21.24 -9.16
CA VAL A 20 22.64 -21.94 -9.12
C VAL A 20 22.61 -23.03 -8.06
N ILE A 21 23.06 -24.24 -8.41
CA ILE A 21 23.29 -25.32 -7.46
C ILE A 21 24.77 -25.73 -7.50
N HIS A 22 25.40 -25.83 -6.33
CA HIS A 22 26.80 -26.26 -6.18
C HIS A 22 26.89 -27.73 -5.76
N GLY A 23 28.03 -28.36 -5.99
CA GLY A 23 28.31 -29.70 -5.51
C GLY A 23 27.59 -30.80 -6.26
N VAL A 24 27.25 -30.60 -7.55
CA VAL A 24 26.65 -31.64 -8.39
C VAL A 24 27.71 -32.70 -8.73
N PRO A 25 27.52 -33.98 -8.32
CA PRO A 25 28.50 -35.04 -8.57
C PRO A 25 28.76 -35.30 -10.07
N SER A 26 29.92 -35.88 -10.39
CA SER A 26 30.21 -36.29 -11.76
C SER A 26 29.25 -37.40 -12.19
N GLY A 27 28.66 -37.26 -13.39
CA GLY A 27 27.69 -38.22 -13.92
C GLY A 27 26.24 -38.00 -13.43
N CYS A 28 25.97 -36.96 -12.61
CA CYS A 28 24.62 -36.55 -12.24
C CYS A 28 24.22 -35.28 -13.00
N ASP A 29 22.94 -35.11 -13.24
CA ASP A 29 22.33 -33.89 -13.82
C ASP A 29 21.72 -33.02 -12.73
N ALA A 30 21.63 -31.71 -12.98
CA ALA A 30 20.89 -30.78 -12.13
C ALA A 30 19.63 -30.31 -12.86
N VAL A 31 18.54 -30.25 -12.13
CA VAL A 31 17.22 -29.87 -12.66
C VAL A 31 16.56 -28.86 -11.73
N LEU A 32 16.06 -27.78 -12.30
CA LEU A 32 15.25 -26.79 -11.58
C LEU A 32 13.77 -27.14 -11.72
N ARG A 33 13.09 -27.45 -10.61
CA ARG A 33 11.64 -27.58 -10.54
C ARG A 33 11.04 -26.24 -10.16
N THR A 34 10.10 -25.73 -10.99
CA THR A 34 9.52 -24.40 -10.80
C THR A 34 8.15 -24.28 -11.48
N ASN A 35 7.33 -23.33 -11.01
CA ASN A 35 6.10 -22.89 -11.67
C ASN A 35 6.23 -21.49 -12.30
N ILE A 36 7.42 -20.92 -12.41
CA ILE A 36 7.67 -19.67 -13.16
C ILE A 36 7.23 -19.85 -14.62
N GLY A 37 6.47 -18.89 -15.16
CA GLY A 37 5.89 -18.96 -16.51
C GLY A 37 4.69 -19.92 -16.63
N ARG A 38 4.07 -20.26 -15.51
CA ARG A 38 2.84 -21.06 -15.41
C ARG A 38 1.77 -20.32 -14.60
N GLY A 39 1.82 -18.99 -14.60
CA GLY A 39 0.90 -18.19 -13.80
C GLY A 39 -0.56 -18.36 -14.20
N LYS A 40 -0.84 -18.56 -15.50
CA LYS A 40 -2.19 -18.83 -15.99
C LYS A 40 -2.73 -20.12 -15.39
N GLU A 41 -1.98 -21.22 -15.48
CA GLU A 41 -2.39 -22.53 -14.94
C GLU A 41 -2.53 -22.48 -13.41
N VAL A 42 -1.67 -21.71 -12.71
CA VAL A 42 -1.79 -21.50 -11.26
C VAL A 42 -3.10 -20.78 -10.92
N ARG A 43 -3.44 -19.71 -11.63
CA ARG A 43 -4.68 -18.95 -11.41
C ARG A 43 -5.92 -19.81 -11.72
N GLU A 44 -5.95 -20.48 -12.87
CA GLU A 44 -7.03 -21.41 -13.23
C GLU A 44 -7.23 -22.48 -12.17
N GLY A 45 -6.13 -23.03 -11.62
CA GLY A 45 -6.19 -23.99 -10.53
C GLY A 45 -6.84 -23.43 -9.27
N ILE A 46 -6.45 -22.21 -8.85
CA ILE A 46 -7.04 -21.52 -7.69
C ILE A 46 -8.53 -21.28 -7.90
N ILE A 47 -8.93 -20.80 -9.08
CA ILE A 47 -10.34 -20.51 -9.40
C ILE A 47 -11.18 -21.78 -9.38
N LYS A 48 -10.72 -22.83 -10.05
CA LYS A 48 -11.41 -24.14 -10.10
C LYS A 48 -11.57 -24.78 -8.73
N SER A 49 -10.59 -24.65 -7.84
CA SER A 49 -10.67 -25.23 -6.49
C SER A 49 -11.84 -24.70 -5.64
N ILE A 50 -12.37 -23.53 -5.98
CA ILE A 50 -13.53 -22.94 -5.31
C ILE A 50 -14.82 -23.27 -6.04
N GLN A 51 -14.83 -23.21 -7.37
CA GLN A 51 -15.99 -23.52 -8.20
C GLN A 51 -16.29 -25.02 -8.25
N GLU A 52 -15.26 -25.85 -8.18
CA GLU A 52 -15.31 -27.31 -8.23
C GLU A 52 -14.45 -27.90 -7.09
N PRO A 53 -14.94 -27.93 -5.83
CA PRO A 53 -14.14 -28.34 -4.66
C PRO A 53 -13.58 -29.78 -4.72
N GLU A 54 -14.15 -30.65 -5.57
CA GLU A 54 -13.68 -32.01 -5.79
C GLU A 54 -12.44 -32.11 -6.70
N VAL A 55 -12.09 -31.00 -7.38
CA VAL A 55 -10.93 -30.96 -8.29
C VAL A 55 -9.66 -30.78 -7.47
N GLN A 56 -8.78 -31.79 -7.49
CA GLN A 56 -7.43 -31.63 -6.92
C GLN A 56 -6.64 -30.62 -7.78
N LEU A 57 -6.06 -29.62 -7.12
CA LEU A 57 -5.14 -28.68 -7.75
C LEU A 57 -3.93 -29.45 -8.29
N GLU A 58 -3.88 -29.67 -9.60
CA GLU A 58 -2.64 -30.07 -10.24
C GLU A 58 -1.63 -28.91 -10.06
N THR A 59 -0.48 -29.24 -9.47
CA THR A 59 0.62 -28.28 -9.35
C THR A 59 1.18 -28.03 -10.74
N SER A 60 1.19 -26.76 -11.18
CA SER A 60 1.71 -26.35 -12.50
C SER A 60 3.24 -26.37 -12.55
N TRP A 61 3.85 -27.37 -11.92
CA TRP A 61 5.30 -27.53 -11.86
C TRP A 61 5.85 -28.03 -13.18
N ARG A 62 7.04 -27.52 -13.53
CA ARG A 62 7.86 -28.02 -14.64
C ARG A 62 9.31 -28.20 -14.21
N ASP A 63 9.96 -29.16 -14.81
CA ASP A 63 11.37 -29.45 -14.62
C ASP A 63 12.18 -28.85 -15.78
N ILE A 64 13.22 -28.07 -15.46
CA ILE A 64 14.07 -27.39 -16.43
C ILE A 64 15.52 -27.87 -16.21
N PRO A 65 16.17 -28.50 -17.22
CA PRO A 65 17.57 -28.87 -17.11
C PRO A 65 18.46 -27.66 -16.86
N MET A 66 19.42 -27.81 -15.94
CA MET A 66 20.40 -26.76 -15.63
C MET A 66 21.70 -27.02 -16.40
N GLN A 67 22.34 -25.96 -16.89
CA GLN A 67 23.60 -26.05 -17.61
C GLN A 67 24.72 -26.32 -16.63
N ARG A 68 25.59 -27.30 -16.95
CA ARG A 68 26.73 -27.64 -16.13
C ARG A 68 27.88 -26.69 -16.41
N GLY A 69 28.37 -26.01 -15.35
CA GLY A 69 29.61 -25.24 -15.33
C GLY A 69 30.76 -26.02 -14.69
N LEU A 70 31.85 -25.32 -14.34
CA LEU A 70 33.03 -25.94 -13.73
C LEU A 70 32.76 -26.48 -12.32
N ASP A 71 32.14 -25.63 -11.45
CA ASP A 71 31.92 -25.94 -10.03
C ASP A 71 30.42 -25.90 -9.64
N CYS A 72 29.53 -25.59 -10.56
CA CYS A 72 28.12 -25.46 -10.33
C CYS A 72 27.30 -25.80 -11.59
N SER A 73 26.00 -25.99 -11.40
CA SER A 73 25.03 -25.97 -12.51
C SER A 73 24.10 -24.79 -12.33
N ASP A 74 23.72 -24.14 -13.43
CA ASP A 74 22.85 -22.98 -13.40
C ASP A 74 21.82 -22.92 -14.53
N VAL A 75 20.77 -22.14 -14.30
CA VAL A 75 19.78 -21.76 -15.30
C VAL A 75 19.26 -20.36 -15.00
N SER A 76 19.02 -19.58 -16.04
CA SER A 76 18.44 -18.23 -15.94
C SER A 76 17.05 -18.22 -16.53
N LEU A 77 16.07 -17.67 -15.80
CA LEU A 77 14.68 -17.57 -16.23
C LEU A 77 14.24 -16.13 -16.25
N ALA A 78 13.63 -15.71 -17.36
CA ALA A 78 12.97 -14.41 -17.47
C ALA A 78 11.60 -14.47 -16.76
N LEU A 79 11.28 -13.40 -16.04
CA LEU A 79 10.00 -13.23 -15.34
C LEU A 79 9.05 -12.40 -16.21
N SER A 80 8.08 -13.04 -16.82
CA SER A 80 7.19 -12.44 -17.83
C SER A 80 5.80 -12.03 -17.29
N GLU A 81 5.47 -12.42 -16.07
CA GLU A 81 4.13 -12.20 -15.50
C GLU A 81 4.18 -11.92 -13.99
N VAL A 82 3.20 -11.12 -13.53
CA VAL A 82 3.02 -10.80 -12.11
C VAL A 82 2.46 -12.02 -11.37
N GLY A 83 2.98 -12.28 -10.19
CA GLY A 83 2.48 -13.37 -9.34
C GLY A 83 3.50 -13.81 -8.29
N TRP A 84 3.11 -14.83 -7.53
CA TRP A 84 4.02 -15.50 -6.61
C TRP A 84 4.34 -16.90 -7.15
N PHE A 85 5.63 -17.14 -7.32
CA PHE A 85 6.15 -18.37 -7.90
C PHE A 85 7.10 -19.06 -6.94
N GLN A 86 7.37 -20.33 -7.22
CA GLN A 86 8.30 -21.13 -6.43
C GLN A 86 9.30 -21.83 -7.34
N ALA A 87 10.51 -22.06 -6.79
CA ALA A 87 11.55 -22.81 -7.45
C ALA A 87 12.41 -23.59 -6.46
N LYS A 88 12.89 -24.77 -6.85
CA LYS A 88 13.91 -25.53 -6.14
C LYS A 88 14.65 -26.43 -7.10
N ALA A 89 15.99 -26.39 -7.05
CA ALA A 89 16.79 -27.32 -7.84
C ALA A 89 17.04 -28.63 -7.09
N HIS A 90 17.18 -29.72 -7.83
CA HIS A 90 17.60 -31.03 -7.32
C HIS A 90 18.64 -31.66 -8.24
N VAL A 91 19.38 -32.60 -7.69
CA VAL A 91 20.32 -33.42 -8.44
C VAL A 91 19.65 -34.74 -8.82
N LEU A 92 19.81 -35.16 -10.07
CA LEU A 92 19.30 -36.40 -10.61
C LEU A 92 20.49 -37.33 -10.93
N ASP A 93 20.53 -38.51 -10.35
CA ASP A 93 21.55 -39.51 -10.67
C ASP A 93 21.19 -40.33 -11.91
N SER A 94 22.13 -41.15 -12.38
CA SER A 94 21.95 -42.03 -13.55
C SER A 94 20.89 -43.11 -13.38
N CYS A 95 20.43 -43.35 -12.15
CA CYS A 95 19.36 -44.28 -11.82
C CYS A 95 17.98 -43.60 -11.72
N GLY A 96 17.91 -42.27 -11.84
CA GLY A 96 16.68 -41.48 -11.73
C GLY A 96 16.33 -41.08 -10.30
N ASN A 97 17.22 -41.25 -9.32
CA ASN A 97 16.98 -40.80 -7.95
C ASN A 97 17.19 -39.30 -7.86
N GLN A 98 16.29 -38.61 -7.11
CA GLN A 98 16.33 -37.18 -6.88
C GLN A 98 16.90 -36.84 -5.51
N TYR A 99 17.88 -35.94 -5.47
CA TYR A 99 18.51 -35.44 -4.24
C TYR A 99 18.24 -33.95 -4.10
N TRP A 100 17.45 -33.60 -3.09
CA TRP A 100 17.00 -32.24 -2.82
C TRP A 100 17.89 -31.58 -1.77
N PRO A 101 18.28 -30.30 -1.94
CA PRO A 101 18.90 -29.54 -0.86
C PRO A 101 17.91 -29.32 0.30
N GLU A 102 18.44 -29.13 1.50
CA GLU A 102 17.64 -28.82 2.69
C GLU A 102 16.88 -27.49 2.56
N GLY A 103 15.79 -27.36 3.33
CA GLY A 103 14.92 -26.18 3.37
C GLY A 103 13.77 -26.23 2.36
N ASP A 104 12.86 -25.26 2.47
CA ASP A 104 11.70 -25.14 1.61
C ASP A 104 12.03 -24.61 0.20
N ASN A 105 11.04 -24.52 -0.66
CA ASN A 105 11.18 -23.89 -1.96
C ASN A 105 11.54 -22.40 -1.80
N ILE A 106 12.23 -21.85 -2.78
CA ILE A 106 12.46 -20.42 -2.90
C ILE A 106 11.14 -19.79 -3.37
N GLY A 107 10.65 -18.76 -2.67
CA GLY A 107 9.55 -17.93 -3.10
C GLY A 107 10.03 -16.78 -3.99
N ILE A 108 9.31 -16.48 -5.05
CA ILE A 108 9.61 -15.39 -5.97
C ILE A 108 8.34 -14.56 -6.14
N SER A 109 8.28 -13.38 -5.51
CA SER A 109 7.22 -12.40 -5.71
C SER A 109 7.57 -11.52 -6.92
N VAL A 110 6.81 -11.64 -8.01
CA VAL A 110 7.01 -10.84 -9.21
C VAL A 110 5.98 -9.72 -9.23
N HIS A 111 6.46 -8.48 -9.14
CA HIS A 111 5.64 -7.28 -9.12
C HIS A 111 5.52 -6.64 -10.51
N PRO A 112 4.50 -5.77 -10.74
CA PRO A 112 4.42 -4.97 -11.95
C PRO A 112 5.66 -4.09 -12.13
N ASN A 113 6.06 -3.85 -13.37
CA ASN A 113 7.21 -3.00 -13.68
C ASN A 113 7.02 -1.54 -13.19
N SER A 114 5.78 -1.07 -13.09
CA SER A 114 5.44 0.25 -12.53
C SER A 114 5.81 0.43 -11.05
N CYS A 115 6.04 -0.66 -10.31
CA CYS A 115 6.40 -0.61 -8.89
C CYS A 115 7.90 -0.37 -8.62
N ARG A 116 8.75 -0.19 -9.66
CA ARG A 116 10.21 -0.08 -9.49
C ARG A 116 10.67 1.20 -8.84
N THR A 117 9.92 2.29 -9.03
CA THR A 117 10.28 3.63 -8.54
C THR A 117 9.09 4.57 -8.55
N GLU A 118 9.26 5.77 -7.96
CA GLU A 118 8.25 6.84 -7.96
C GLU A 118 6.90 6.46 -7.32
N ASN A 119 6.91 5.57 -6.33
CA ASN A 119 5.69 5.06 -5.71
C ASN A 119 5.14 6.05 -4.64
N THR A 120 4.96 7.32 -5.04
CA THR A 120 4.48 8.40 -4.16
C THR A 120 2.96 8.48 -4.19
N ILE A 121 2.34 8.42 -3.00
CA ILE A 121 0.89 8.26 -2.83
C ILE A 121 0.29 9.49 -2.16
N TYR A 122 -0.73 10.06 -2.79
CA TYR A 122 -1.63 11.05 -2.18
C TYR A 122 -2.92 10.37 -1.77
N CYS A 123 -3.15 10.22 -0.46
CA CYS A 123 -4.39 9.64 0.05
C CYS A 123 -5.45 10.75 0.16
N ALA A 124 -6.52 10.63 -0.63
CA ALA A 124 -7.58 11.61 -0.73
C ALA A 124 -8.92 11.09 -0.20
N PHE A 125 -9.56 11.89 0.63
CA PHE A 125 -10.96 11.70 1.00
C PHE A 125 -11.83 12.65 0.17
N PRO A 126 -12.51 12.19 -0.89
CA PRO A 126 -13.18 13.07 -1.85
C PRO A 126 -14.18 14.05 -1.23
N ARG A 127 -14.87 13.64 -0.15
CA ARG A 127 -15.83 14.51 0.58
C ARG A 127 -15.22 15.82 1.07
N MET A 128 -13.92 15.87 1.34
CA MET A 128 -13.24 17.03 1.90
C MET A 128 -12.91 18.11 0.86
N PHE A 129 -13.12 17.83 -0.43
CA PHE A 129 -12.77 18.74 -1.53
C PHE A 129 -13.92 19.72 -1.88
N GLY A 130 -13.70 20.59 -2.88
CA GLY A 130 -14.66 21.61 -3.28
C GLY A 130 -14.82 22.71 -2.24
N ALA A 131 -16.06 23.12 -1.96
CA ALA A 131 -16.32 24.17 -0.98
C ALA A 131 -15.88 23.80 0.45
N ASN A 132 -15.78 22.50 0.76
CA ASN A 132 -15.42 22.01 2.07
C ASN A 132 -13.91 22.17 2.40
N MET A 133 -13.05 22.36 1.40
CA MET A 133 -11.61 22.53 1.58
C MET A 133 -11.24 23.70 2.48
N TYR A 134 -12.02 24.78 2.40
CA TYR A 134 -11.76 26.06 3.08
C TYR A 134 -12.50 26.19 4.40
N SER A 135 -13.40 25.25 4.73
CA SER A 135 -14.25 25.41 5.91
C SER A 135 -13.55 24.89 7.17
N ASN A 136 -13.13 25.83 8.01
CA ASN A 136 -12.75 25.59 9.41
C ASN A 136 -13.95 25.80 10.36
N ASN A 137 -15.21 25.59 9.95
CA ASN A 137 -16.34 26.29 10.52
C ASN A 137 -17.34 25.49 11.35
N THR A 138 -17.60 26.05 12.53
CA THR A 138 -18.70 25.83 13.46
C THR A 138 -20.10 26.17 12.92
N GLU A 139 -20.26 26.87 11.79
CA GLU A 139 -21.58 27.15 11.16
C GLU A 139 -22.30 25.87 10.69
N ALA A 140 -21.60 24.76 10.61
CA ALA A 140 -22.15 23.46 10.27
C ALA A 140 -23.10 22.88 11.31
N ASP A 141 -22.98 23.24 12.57
CA ASP A 141 -23.79 22.66 13.64
C ASP A 141 -25.28 23.03 13.52
N LEU A 142 -25.59 24.20 12.96
CA LEU A 142 -26.97 24.62 12.72
C LEU A 142 -27.63 23.88 11.56
N ASP A 143 -26.90 23.67 10.47
CA ASP A 143 -27.35 22.86 9.34
C ASP A 143 -27.50 21.39 9.71
N ASP A 144 -26.63 20.87 10.58
CA ASP A 144 -26.65 19.47 11.03
C ASP A 144 -27.93 19.16 11.83
N GLN A 145 -28.36 20.04 12.73
CA GLN A 145 -29.61 19.88 13.48
C GLN A 145 -30.86 19.89 12.58
N ARG A 146 -30.86 20.73 11.55
CA ARG A 146 -31.95 20.79 10.58
C ARG A 146 -32.04 19.52 9.74
N ILE A 147 -30.91 18.99 9.32
CA ILE A 147 -30.82 17.74 8.54
C ILE A 147 -31.22 16.55 9.40
N LEU A 148 -30.74 16.46 10.65
CA LEU A 148 -31.16 15.43 11.60
C LEU A 148 -32.68 15.46 11.81
N SER A 149 -33.28 16.65 11.96
CA SER A 149 -34.73 16.79 12.06
C SER A 149 -35.46 16.31 10.81
N LEU A 150 -34.90 16.48 9.61
CA LEU A 150 -35.48 15.96 8.38
C LEU A 150 -35.34 14.43 8.29
N ASP A 151 -34.19 13.88 8.70
CA ASP A 151 -33.97 12.43 8.78
C ASP A 151 -34.96 11.77 9.77
N GLU A 152 -35.19 12.38 10.93
CA GLU A 152 -36.20 11.92 11.91
C GLU A 152 -37.65 11.92 11.34
N GLN A 153 -37.93 12.80 10.39
CA GLN A 153 -39.20 12.86 9.66
C GLN A 153 -39.28 11.88 8.48
N GLY A 154 -38.24 11.08 8.26
CA GLY A 154 -38.17 10.07 7.19
C GLY A 154 -37.69 10.60 5.84
N TYR A 155 -37.12 11.82 5.78
CA TYR A 155 -36.48 12.33 4.58
C TYR A 155 -35.01 11.98 4.54
N THR A 156 -34.56 11.39 3.43
CA THR A 156 -33.12 11.20 3.17
C THR A 156 -32.53 12.45 2.55
N VAL A 157 -31.64 13.11 3.28
CA VAL A 157 -30.94 14.30 2.78
C VAL A 157 -29.54 13.92 2.41
N ILE A 158 -29.17 14.13 1.14
CA ILE A 158 -27.77 14.00 0.68
C ILE A 158 -27.05 15.30 1.09
N PRO A 159 -26.06 15.22 2.02
CA PRO A 159 -25.38 16.41 2.47
C PRO A 159 -24.46 16.97 1.39
N SER A 160 -24.23 18.29 1.41
CA SER A 160 -23.24 18.92 0.55
C SER A 160 -21.85 18.36 0.84
N SER A 161 -21.19 17.86 -0.18
CA SER A 161 -19.91 17.15 -0.11
C SER A 161 -18.99 17.62 -1.23
N GLY A 162 -17.69 17.37 -1.09
CA GLY A 162 -16.78 17.35 -2.24
C GLY A 162 -17.18 16.23 -3.21
N THR A 163 -16.96 16.45 -4.48
CA THR A 163 -17.31 15.52 -5.57
C THR A 163 -16.08 15.05 -6.31
N PHE A 164 -16.21 14.03 -7.15
CA PHE A 164 -15.10 13.62 -8.04
C PHE A 164 -14.60 14.77 -8.89
N ARG A 165 -15.50 15.57 -9.46
CA ARG A 165 -15.12 16.76 -10.25
C ARG A 165 -14.46 17.84 -9.41
N SER A 166 -14.82 17.98 -8.13
CA SER A 166 -14.11 18.86 -7.21
C SER A 166 -12.67 18.41 -7.01
N LEU A 167 -12.45 17.12 -6.85
CA LEU A 167 -11.11 16.53 -6.71
C LEU A 167 -10.30 16.68 -8.02
N VAL A 168 -10.89 16.47 -9.18
CA VAL A 168 -10.22 16.67 -10.49
C VAL A 168 -9.69 18.09 -10.65
N ARG A 169 -10.38 19.11 -10.12
CA ARG A 169 -9.90 20.50 -10.18
C ARG A 169 -8.58 20.70 -9.45
N GLU A 170 -8.25 19.81 -8.50
CA GLU A 170 -7.02 19.86 -7.70
C GLU A 170 -5.90 18.96 -8.25
N PHE A 171 -6.11 18.25 -9.33
CA PHE A 171 -5.07 17.42 -9.97
C PHE A 171 -3.82 18.20 -10.41
N PRO A 172 -3.92 19.47 -10.89
CA PRO A 172 -2.74 20.28 -11.14
C PRO A 172 -1.87 20.49 -9.88
N HIS A 173 -2.49 20.57 -8.69
CA HIS A 173 -1.78 20.64 -7.42
C HIS A 173 -1.19 19.27 -7.05
N ILE A 174 -2.01 18.21 -7.05
CA ILE A 174 -1.63 16.87 -6.57
C ILE A 174 -0.53 16.26 -7.47
N PHE A 175 -0.74 16.28 -8.78
CA PHE A 175 0.17 15.64 -9.74
C PHE A 175 1.20 16.61 -10.31
N GLY A 176 0.80 17.86 -10.58
CA GLY A 176 1.69 18.87 -11.16
C GLY A 176 2.62 19.49 -10.13
N THR A 177 2.09 19.99 -9.02
CA THR A 177 2.88 20.69 -7.99
C THR A 177 3.54 19.73 -7.01
N LEU A 178 2.77 18.85 -6.38
CA LEU A 178 3.32 17.88 -5.41
C LEU A 178 4.07 16.75 -6.09
N GLY A 179 3.76 16.41 -7.36
CA GLY A 179 4.42 15.36 -8.12
C GLY A 179 4.07 13.94 -7.64
N CYS A 180 2.91 13.74 -7.00
CA CYS A 180 2.45 12.41 -6.61
C CYS A 180 2.13 11.56 -7.85
N LYS A 181 2.33 10.24 -7.75
CA LYS A 181 2.12 9.29 -8.86
C LYS A 181 0.91 8.39 -8.66
N ILE A 182 0.40 8.32 -7.46
CA ILE A 182 -0.74 7.48 -7.10
C ILE A 182 -1.74 8.32 -6.33
N LEU A 183 -2.99 8.31 -6.80
CA LEU A 183 -4.15 8.82 -6.08
C LEU A 183 -4.80 7.66 -5.33
N HIS A 184 -4.69 7.62 -4.03
CA HIS A 184 -5.38 6.65 -3.20
C HIS A 184 -6.67 7.28 -2.65
N LEU A 185 -7.82 6.76 -3.08
CA LEU A 185 -9.14 7.22 -2.65
C LEU A 185 -9.63 6.40 -1.46
N LEU A 186 -10.09 7.08 -0.41
CA LEU A 186 -10.92 6.42 0.61
C LEU A 186 -12.20 5.87 -0.04
N PRO A 187 -12.94 4.93 0.60
CA PRO A 187 -14.06 4.26 -0.04
C PRO A 187 -15.09 5.23 -0.62
N VAL A 188 -15.57 4.93 -1.81
CA VAL A 188 -16.48 5.78 -2.60
C VAL A 188 -17.89 5.22 -2.71
N GLY A 189 -18.17 4.10 -2.05
CA GLY A 189 -19.49 3.47 -2.03
C GLY A 189 -20.48 4.24 -1.18
N PRO A 190 -21.81 4.05 -1.42
CA PRO A 190 -22.87 4.69 -0.64
C PRO A 190 -22.83 4.22 0.82
N THR A 191 -23.12 5.14 1.73
CA THR A 191 -23.21 4.88 3.17
C THR A 191 -24.67 4.69 3.60
N PRO A 192 -24.93 4.12 4.81
CA PRO A 192 -26.28 4.04 5.35
C PRO A 192 -26.95 5.43 5.45
N THR A 193 -28.24 5.51 5.10
CA THR A 193 -28.98 6.78 5.08
C THR A 193 -29.59 7.15 6.42
N THR A 194 -30.02 6.16 7.21
CA THR A 194 -30.70 6.37 8.50
C THR A 194 -30.15 5.45 9.59
N TYR A 195 -30.46 4.15 9.54
CA TYR A 195 -30.08 3.23 10.57
C TYR A 195 -28.55 3.02 10.61
N ALA A 196 -27.99 3.10 11.82
CA ALA A 196 -26.57 2.97 12.09
C ALA A 196 -25.67 3.96 11.31
N ARG A 197 -26.22 5.04 10.77
CA ARG A 197 -25.41 6.12 10.21
C ARG A 197 -24.79 6.93 11.35
N MET A 198 -23.46 6.90 11.43
CA MET A 198 -22.70 7.73 12.36
C MET A 198 -22.38 9.09 11.72
N GLY A 199 -22.61 10.16 12.47
CA GLY A 199 -22.43 11.53 11.98
C GLY A 199 -23.37 11.88 10.83
N ARG A 200 -23.07 12.99 10.15
CA ARG A 200 -23.90 13.51 9.07
C ARG A 200 -23.85 12.68 7.81
N PHE A 201 -22.65 12.18 7.47
CA PHE A 201 -22.38 11.52 6.20
C PHE A 201 -22.37 9.99 6.31
N GLY A 202 -22.28 9.44 7.50
CA GLY A 202 -21.92 8.04 7.72
C GLY A 202 -20.46 7.74 7.41
N SER A 203 -19.96 6.63 7.90
CA SER A 203 -18.60 6.16 7.59
C SER A 203 -18.54 5.65 6.14
N PRO A 204 -17.55 6.03 5.33
CA PRO A 204 -17.33 5.44 4.01
C PRO A 204 -16.98 3.94 4.10
N TYR A 205 -16.49 3.49 5.26
CA TYR A 205 -16.22 2.08 5.55
C TYR A 205 -17.47 1.27 5.84
N ALA A 206 -18.60 1.93 6.20
CA ALA A 206 -19.92 1.31 6.29
C ALA A 206 -20.60 1.25 4.92
N CYS A 207 -19.96 0.57 3.96
CA CYS A 207 -20.40 0.54 2.57
C CYS A 207 -21.77 -0.14 2.41
N GLY A 208 -22.70 0.53 1.72
CA GLY A 208 -24.04 0.01 1.42
C GLY A 208 -24.09 -0.84 0.14
N ASP A 209 -23.18 -0.60 -0.82
CA ASP A 209 -23.04 -1.36 -2.07
C ASP A 209 -21.59 -1.25 -2.57
N LEU A 210 -20.90 -2.38 -2.67
CA LEU A 210 -19.49 -2.45 -3.06
C LEU A 210 -19.24 -2.03 -4.52
N THR A 211 -20.27 -1.96 -5.34
CA THR A 211 -20.17 -1.67 -6.78
C THR A 211 -20.78 -0.34 -7.20
N ALA A 212 -21.44 0.35 -6.26
CA ALA A 212 -22.07 1.64 -6.49
C ALA A 212 -21.19 2.81 -6.05
N VAL A 213 -21.53 3.99 -6.55
CA VAL A 213 -20.93 5.28 -6.17
C VAL A 213 -21.85 6.00 -5.20
N ASP A 214 -21.31 6.58 -4.13
CA ASP A 214 -22.05 7.44 -3.21
C ASP A 214 -22.59 8.66 -3.96
N PRO A 215 -23.91 8.88 -3.97
CA PRO A 215 -24.51 10.06 -4.61
C PRO A 215 -23.96 11.40 -4.08
N ALA A 216 -23.47 11.44 -2.84
CA ALA A 216 -22.86 12.63 -2.26
C ALA A 216 -21.54 13.03 -2.95
N LEU A 217 -20.87 12.11 -3.65
CA LEU A 217 -19.63 12.35 -4.39
C LEU A 217 -19.85 12.78 -5.84
N VAL A 218 -21.10 12.93 -6.26
CA VAL A 218 -21.49 13.20 -7.65
C VAL A 218 -21.93 14.66 -7.79
N GLU A 219 -21.33 15.37 -8.74
CA GLU A 219 -21.80 16.70 -9.13
C GLU A 219 -23.08 16.58 -9.98
N PHE A 220 -24.11 17.38 -9.68
CA PHE A 220 -25.34 17.32 -10.44
C PHE A 220 -25.13 17.67 -11.92
N ASP A 221 -25.34 16.68 -12.76
CA ASP A 221 -25.25 16.80 -14.23
C ASP A 221 -26.31 15.89 -14.85
N LYS A 222 -27.09 16.45 -15.77
CA LYS A 222 -28.16 15.69 -16.46
C LYS A 222 -27.62 14.71 -17.51
N CYS A 223 -26.34 14.86 -17.88
CA CYS A 223 -25.72 14.11 -18.96
C CYS A 223 -24.84 12.96 -18.47
N THR A 224 -24.50 12.92 -17.18
CA THR A 224 -23.57 11.93 -16.60
C THR A 224 -24.12 11.27 -15.37
N THR A 225 -23.81 10.00 -15.19
CA THR A 225 -24.05 9.22 -13.97
C THR A 225 -22.87 9.36 -13.00
N GLY A 226 -23.06 8.93 -11.75
CA GLY A 226 -21.97 8.89 -10.78
C GLY A 226 -20.82 7.98 -11.19
N VAL A 227 -21.12 6.85 -11.84
CA VAL A 227 -20.10 5.93 -12.37
C VAL A 227 -19.30 6.60 -13.49
N GLU A 228 -19.95 7.30 -14.40
CA GLU A 228 -19.27 8.04 -15.47
C GLU A 228 -18.38 9.14 -14.89
N GLN A 229 -18.82 9.89 -13.87
CA GLN A 229 -17.98 10.90 -13.20
C GLN A 229 -16.77 10.27 -12.47
N PHE A 230 -16.93 9.07 -11.92
CA PHE A 230 -15.76 8.32 -11.40
C PHE A 230 -14.78 7.96 -12.52
N CYS A 231 -15.28 7.46 -13.66
CA CYS A 231 -14.44 7.15 -14.81
C CYS A 231 -13.76 8.41 -15.38
N GLU A 232 -14.48 9.54 -15.49
CA GLU A 232 -13.89 10.85 -15.86
C GLU A 232 -12.72 11.24 -14.92
N MET A 233 -12.88 11.02 -13.63
CA MET A 233 -11.83 11.28 -12.63
C MET A 233 -10.63 10.35 -12.85
N ALA A 234 -10.86 9.04 -13.02
CA ALA A 234 -9.79 8.08 -13.27
C ALA A 234 -9.02 8.38 -14.55
N ASP A 235 -9.73 8.64 -15.66
CA ASP A 235 -9.14 9.03 -16.94
C ASP A 235 -8.33 10.33 -16.83
N SER A 236 -8.84 11.30 -16.05
CA SER A 236 -8.12 12.54 -15.78
C SER A 236 -6.81 12.31 -15.02
N ALA A 237 -6.81 11.42 -14.01
CA ALA A 237 -5.58 11.04 -13.31
C ALA A 237 -4.59 10.33 -14.23
N HIS A 238 -5.06 9.40 -15.06
CA HIS A 238 -4.25 8.73 -16.08
C HIS A 238 -3.66 9.72 -17.09
N GLY A 239 -4.38 10.80 -17.42
CA GLY A 239 -3.87 11.90 -18.25
C GLY A 239 -2.63 12.60 -17.68
N TYR A 240 -2.41 12.57 -16.38
CA TYR A 240 -1.19 13.00 -15.69
C TYR A 240 -0.13 11.89 -15.58
N GLY A 241 -0.39 10.69 -16.07
CA GLY A 241 0.46 9.51 -15.88
C GLY A 241 0.40 8.94 -14.46
N ALA A 242 -0.62 9.30 -13.70
CA ALA A 242 -0.84 8.81 -12.35
C ALA A 242 -1.70 7.52 -12.35
N GLN A 243 -1.60 6.74 -11.27
CA GLN A 243 -2.44 5.58 -11.03
C GLN A 243 -3.54 5.92 -10.01
N VAL A 244 -4.67 5.23 -10.11
CA VAL A 244 -5.81 5.37 -9.17
C VAL A 244 -5.90 4.11 -8.31
N PHE A 245 -5.76 4.27 -7.01
CA PHE A 245 -6.00 3.23 -6.01
C PHE A 245 -7.31 3.51 -5.29
N LEU A 246 -8.11 2.47 -5.10
CA LEU A 246 -9.36 2.54 -4.36
C LEU A 246 -9.25 1.75 -3.06
N ASP A 247 -9.65 2.37 -1.96
CA ASP A 247 -9.85 1.66 -0.70
C ASP A 247 -11.12 0.81 -0.81
N LEU A 248 -10.98 -0.51 -0.74
CA LEU A 248 -12.10 -1.43 -0.86
C LEU A 248 -12.20 -2.35 0.36
N VAL A 249 -13.37 -2.30 0.99
CA VAL A 249 -13.68 -3.01 2.22
C VAL A 249 -14.40 -4.30 1.90
N ILE A 250 -13.83 -5.44 2.27
CA ILE A 250 -14.46 -6.76 2.03
C ILE A 250 -14.57 -7.64 3.29
N ASN A 251 -14.18 -7.12 4.45
CA ASN A 251 -14.39 -7.80 5.72
C ASN A 251 -15.82 -7.57 6.27
N HIS A 252 -16.45 -6.48 5.89
CA HIS A 252 -17.75 -6.06 6.43
C HIS A 252 -18.47 -5.12 5.46
N THR A 253 -19.74 -4.82 5.77
CA THR A 253 -20.54 -3.78 5.10
C THR A 253 -21.20 -2.88 6.15
N GLY A 254 -21.84 -1.79 5.72
CA GLY A 254 -22.79 -1.06 6.55
C GLY A 254 -24.09 -1.83 6.76
N TRP A 255 -24.82 -1.49 7.82
CA TRP A 255 -26.16 -2.03 8.06
C TRP A 255 -27.12 -1.65 6.93
N GLY A 256 -27.99 -2.58 6.58
CA GLY A 256 -28.95 -2.40 5.49
C GLY A 256 -28.30 -2.35 4.10
N SER A 257 -27.07 -2.84 3.97
CA SER A 257 -26.40 -2.95 2.69
C SER A 257 -27.21 -3.81 1.70
N ARG A 258 -26.99 -3.56 0.42
CA ARG A 258 -27.60 -4.37 -0.64
C ARG A 258 -27.28 -5.86 -0.46
N LEU A 259 -26.03 -6.17 -0.08
CA LEU A 259 -25.58 -7.53 0.15
C LEU A 259 -26.33 -8.16 1.33
N GLN A 260 -26.45 -7.46 2.46
CA GLN A 260 -27.18 -7.94 3.64
C GLN A 260 -28.67 -8.21 3.33
N ASN A 261 -29.29 -7.40 2.50
CA ASN A 261 -30.69 -7.55 2.13
C ASN A 261 -30.94 -8.73 1.18
N HIS A 262 -29.99 -9.06 0.29
CA HIS A 262 -30.16 -10.12 -0.70
C HIS A 262 -29.58 -11.46 -0.23
N HIS A 263 -28.51 -11.43 0.58
CA HIS A 263 -27.74 -12.57 1.05
C HIS A 263 -27.46 -12.48 2.54
N PRO A 264 -28.49 -12.43 3.41
CA PRO A 264 -28.31 -12.34 4.86
C PRO A 264 -27.55 -13.56 5.43
N GLU A 265 -27.50 -14.67 4.71
CA GLU A 265 -26.75 -15.88 5.05
C GLU A 265 -25.22 -15.72 4.90
N TRP A 266 -24.75 -14.69 4.18
CA TRP A 266 -23.33 -14.40 4.00
C TRP A 266 -22.73 -13.56 5.12
N PHE A 267 -23.46 -13.39 6.22
CA PHE A 267 -23.03 -12.57 7.35
C PHE A 267 -22.92 -13.39 8.62
N LEU A 268 -21.87 -13.13 9.39
CA LEU A 268 -21.67 -13.75 10.69
C LEU A 268 -22.82 -13.43 11.65
N ARG A 269 -23.12 -14.39 12.53
CA ARG A 269 -24.16 -14.27 13.55
C ARG A 269 -23.59 -14.48 14.93
N GLU A 270 -24.08 -13.69 15.87
CA GLU A 270 -23.90 -13.90 17.29
C GLU A 270 -24.69 -15.15 17.78
N SER A 271 -24.35 -15.63 18.98
CA SER A 271 -25.02 -16.80 19.57
C SER A 271 -26.53 -16.62 19.80
N ASN A 272 -27.00 -15.38 19.90
CA ASN A 272 -28.43 -15.02 20.00
C ASN A 272 -29.16 -14.94 18.65
N GLY A 273 -28.42 -15.10 17.54
CA GLY A 273 -28.95 -15.03 16.17
C GLY A 273 -28.87 -13.64 15.52
N ASP A 274 -28.47 -12.61 16.25
CA ASP A 274 -28.25 -11.27 15.69
C ASP A 274 -27.03 -11.24 14.77
N PHE A 275 -26.95 -10.28 13.87
CA PHE A 275 -25.76 -10.08 13.04
C PHE A 275 -24.56 -9.63 13.90
N ALA A 276 -23.40 -10.18 13.62
CA ALA A 276 -22.17 -9.80 14.30
C ALA A 276 -21.60 -8.49 13.72
N SER A 277 -21.08 -7.64 14.60
CA SER A 277 -20.31 -6.46 14.21
C SER A 277 -18.81 -6.73 14.37
N PRO A 278 -17.98 -6.35 13.39
CA PRO A 278 -16.53 -6.49 13.51
C PRO A 278 -15.95 -5.54 14.54
N GLY A 279 -14.71 -5.75 14.92
CA GLY A 279 -14.00 -4.88 15.83
C GLY A 279 -12.51 -5.19 15.86
N ALA A 280 -11.71 -4.28 16.43
CA ALA A 280 -10.29 -4.46 16.70
C ALA A 280 -9.92 -3.74 18.00
N TRP A 281 -8.81 -4.15 18.62
CA TRP A 281 -8.24 -3.54 19.84
C TRP A 281 -9.26 -3.34 20.97
N GLY A 282 -10.23 -4.26 21.11
CA GLY A 282 -11.28 -4.19 22.13
C GLY A 282 -12.42 -3.22 21.85
N VAL A 283 -12.48 -2.64 20.66
CA VAL A 283 -13.56 -1.76 20.21
C VAL A 283 -14.42 -2.48 19.16
N THR A 284 -15.73 -2.53 19.39
CA THR A 284 -16.70 -3.03 18.39
C THR A 284 -17.18 -1.87 17.51
N TRP A 285 -17.17 -2.07 16.19
CA TRP A 285 -17.63 -1.09 15.21
C TRP A 285 -19.13 -1.31 14.94
N GLY A 286 -19.97 -0.63 15.71
CA GLY A 286 -21.41 -0.89 15.74
C GLY A 286 -22.19 -0.44 14.52
N ASP A 287 -21.60 0.34 13.62
CA ASP A 287 -22.14 0.74 12.32
C ASP A 287 -21.85 -0.27 11.19
N LEU A 288 -21.15 -1.35 11.50
CA LEU A 288 -20.69 -2.36 10.55
C LEU A 288 -21.29 -3.73 10.84
N VAL A 289 -21.41 -4.55 9.79
CA VAL A 289 -21.87 -5.95 9.85
C VAL A 289 -20.82 -6.83 9.19
N GLU A 290 -20.34 -7.85 9.89
CA GLU A 290 -19.23 -8.70 9.46
C GLU A 290 -19.67 -9.77 8.46
N LEU A 291 -18.89 -9.95 7.39
CA LEU A 291 -19.12 -10.97 6.37
C LEU A 291 -18.59 -12.33 6.85
N ASP A 292 -19.27 -13.40 6.46
CA ASP A 292 -18.81 -14.78 6.70
C ASP A 292 -18.02 -15.30 5.50
N PRO A 293 -16.70 -15.46 5.62
CA PRO A 293 -15.86 -15.91 4.51
C PRO A 293 -16.03 -17.38 4.13
N ASN A 294 -16.92 -18.12 4.78
CA ASN A 294 -17.14 -19.55 4.50
C ASN A 294 -18.06 -19.81 3.29
N HIS A 295 -18.47 -18.78 2.57
CA HIS A 295 -19.35 -18.87 1.40
C HIS A 295 -18.58 -18.64 0.09
N GLY A 296 -18.42 -19.67 -0.75
CA GLY A 296 -17.72 -19.55 -2.04
C GLY A 296 -18.39 -18.56 -3.01
N GLU A 297 -19.72 -18.48 -3.03
CA GLU A 297 -20.49 -17.52 -3.83
C GLU A 297 -20.20 -16.06 -3.41
N LEU A 298 -19.95 -15.81 -2.12
CA LEU A 298 -19.47 -14.52 -1.65
C LEU A 298 -18.11 -14.15 -2.26
N TRP A 299 -17.19 -15.13 -2.39
CA TRP A 299 -15.88 -14.89 -2.99
C TRP A 299 -16.00 -14.49 -4.46
N GLU A 300 -16.94 -15.12 -5.20
CA GLU A 300 -17.22 -14.75 -6.59
C GLU A 300 -17.75 -13.31 -6.68
N TYR A 301 -18.73 -12.96 -5.84
CA TYR A 301 -19.26 -11.60 -5.76
C TYR A 301 -18.18 -10.55 -5.43
N LEU A 302 -17.32 -10.85 -4.45
CA LEU A 302 -16.23 -9.96 -4.06
C LEU A 302 -15.23 -9.79 -5.21
N ALA A 303 -14.82 -10.88 -5.88
CA ALA A 303 -13.92 -10.81 -7.04
C ALA A 303 -14.53 -9.97 -8.18
N ASP A 304 -15.82 -10.13 -8.45
CA ASP A 304 -16.53 -9.35 -9.47
C ASP A 304 -16.60 -7.85 -9.09
N ALA A 305 -16.72 -7.52 -7.80
CA ALA A 305 -16.65 -6.12 -7.34
C ALA A 305 -15.28 -5.49 -7.66
N PHE A 306 -14.16 -6.19 -7.40
CA PHE A 306 -12.82 -5.73 -7.80
C PHE A 306 -12.71 -5.55 -9.32
N LEU A 307 -13.18 -6.51 -10.10
CA LEU A 307 -13.16 -6.44 -11.58
C LEU A 307 -13.97 -5.26 -12.11
N ILE A 308 -15.15 -4.99 -11.54
CA ILE A 308 -15.97 -3.84 -11.89
C ILE A 308 -15.18 -2.53 -11.70
N TRP A 309 -14.47 -2.37 -10.60
CA TRP A 309 -13.67 -1.17 -10.35
C TRP A 309 -12.44 -1.09 -11.25
N CYS A 310 -11.76 -2.20 -11.55
CA CYS A 310 -10.70 -2.21 -12.55
C CYS A 310 -11.19 -1.74 -13.93
N ARG A 311 -12.35 -2.21 -14.36
CA ARG A 311 -12.98 -1.77 -15.64
C ARG A 311 -13.37 -0.29 -15.63
N ARG A 312 -13.48 0.34 -14.45
CA ARG A 312 -13.75 1.79 -14.26
C ARG A 312 -12.48 2.61 -14.15
N GLY A 313 -11.29 2.01 -14.30
CA GLY A 313 -10.00 2.69 -14.28
C GLY A 313 -9.23 2.63 -12.95
N VAL A 314 -9.58 1.71 -12.06
CA VAL A 314 -8.78 1.47 -10.84
C VAL A 314 -7.59 0.59 -11.17
N ASP A 315 -6.37 1.06 -10.83
CA ASP A 315 -5.10 0.38 -11.06
C ASP A 315 -4.63 -0.44 -9.85
N GLY A 316 -5.12 -0.11 -8.67
CA GLY A 316 -4.76 -0.80 -7.44
C GLY A 316 -5.81 -0.63 -6.34
N PHE A 317 -5.67 -1.43 -5.31
CA PHE A 317 -6.59 -1.42 -4.17
C PHE A 317 -5.82 -1.35 -2.85
N ARG A 318 -6.26 -0.47 -1.95
CA ARG A 318 -5.95 -0.60 -0.54
C ARG A 318 -6.98 -1.53 0.07
N CYS A 319 -6.50 -2.63 0.65
CA CYS A 319 -7.31 -3.72 1.19
C CYS A 319 -7.53 -3.48 2.69
N ASP A 320 -8.68 -2.86 3.03
CA ASP A 320 -9.06 -2.51 4.39
C ASP A 320 -9.15 -3.73 5.29
N ALA A 321 -8.57 -3.65 6.49
CA ALA A 321 -8.53 -4.74 7.46
C ALA A 321 -8.21 -6.10 6.80
N GLY A 322 -7.34 -6.09 5.79
CA GLY A 322 -7.10 -7.25 4.92
C GLY A 322 -6.57 -8.48 5.66
N TYR A 323 -5.91 -8.29 6.80
CA TYR A 323 -5.45 -9.36 7.69
C TYR A 323 -6.59 -10.17 8.34
N LYS A 324 -7.81 -9.61 8.42
CA LYS A 324 -9.00 -10.31 8.94
C LYS A 324 -9.62 -11.26 7.92
N VAL A 325 -9.40 -11.01 6.64
CA VAL A 325 -9.93 -11.82 5.55
C VAL A 325 -9.00 -13.01 5.28
N PRO A 326 -9.50 -14.25 5.26
CA PRO A 326 -8.67 -15.43 5.04
C PRO A 326 -7.86 -15.34 3.75
N MET A 327 -6.59 -15.79 3.79
CA MET A 327 -5.67 -15.74 2.65
C MET A 327 -6.24 -16.43 1.40
N GLN A 328 -7.05 -17.46 1.54
CA GLN A 328 -7.68 -18.18 0.41
C GLN A 328 -8.65 -17.28 -0.35
N VAL A 329 -9.41 -16.43 0.34
CA VAL A 329 -10.30 -15.43 -0.28
C VAL A 329 -9.49 -14.45 -1.13
N TRP A 330 -8.40 -13.91 -0.56
CA TRP A 330 -7.50 -13.02 -1.30
C TRP A 330 -6.87 -13.70 -2.51
N ARG A 331 -6.40 -14.94 -2.36
CA ARG A 331 -5.83 -15.69 -3.48
C ARG A 331 -6.83 -15.85 -4.62
N TYR A 332 -8.09 -16.16 -4.30
CA TYR A 332 -9.15 -16.28 -5.28
C TYR A 332 -9.43 -14.93 -6.00
N ILE A 333 -9.66 -13.87 -5.23
CA ILE A 333 -9.92 -12.53 -5.76
C ILE A 333 -8.78 -12.08 -6.67
N ILE A 334 -7.53 -12.19 -6.19
CA ILE A 334 -6.35 -11.78 -6.94
C ILE A 334 -6.16 -12.62 -8.21
N ALA A 335 -6.44 -13.93 -8.16
CA ALA A 335 -6.38 -14.78 -9.33
C ALA A 335 -7.39 -14.32 -10.39
N ARG A 336 -8.66 -14.08 -10.00
CA ARG A 336 -9.73 -13.61 -10.87
C ARG A 336 -9.38 -12.22 -11.49
N VAL A 337 -8.92 -11.29 -10.68
CA VAL A 337 -8.55 -9.95 -11.16
C VAL A 337 -7.40 -10.02 -12.16
N ARG A 338 -6.37 -10.80 -11.89
CA ARG A 338 -5.19 -10.89 -12.77
C ARG A 338 -5.41 -11.63 -14.08
N GLU A 339 -6.52 -12.32 -14.26
CA GLU A 339 -6.88 -12.85 -15.59
C GLU A 339 -7.19 -11.73 -16.59
N GLU A 340 -7.80 -10.62 -16.14
CA GLU A 340 -8.15 -9.49 -17.00
C GLU A 340 -7.19 -8.30 -16.80
N PHE A 341 -6.74 -8.05 -15.56
CA PHE A 341 -5.91 -6.92 -15.16
C PHE A 341 -4.62 -7.39 -14.46
N PRO A 342 -3.65 -7.91 -15.22
CA PRO A 342 -2.47 -8.57 -14.66
C PRO A 342 -1.58 -7.68 -13.80
N ASN A 343 -1.61 -6.36 -14.02
CA ASN A 343 -0.77 -5.38 -13.34
C ASN A 343 -1.43 -4.71 -12.12
N THR A 344 -2.65 -5.11 -11.75
CA THR A 344 -3.34 -4.53 -10.58
C THR A 344 -2.52 -4.74 -9.32
N ILE A 345 -2.36 -3.66 -8.54
CA ILE A 345 -1.58 -3.65 -7.30
C ILE A 345 -2.52 -3.82 -6.11
N PHE A 346 -2.14 -4.67 -5.17
CA PHE A 346 -2.87 -4.86 -3.91
C PHE A 346 -1.97 -4.38 -2.77
N LEU A 347 -2.44 -3.34 -2.06
CA LEU A 347 -1.81 -2.72 -0.91
C LEU A 347 -2.58 -3.14 0.36
N LEU A 348 -1.97 -4.00 1.16
CA LEU A 348 -2.56 -4.50 2.40
C LEU A 348 -2.58 -3.42 3.49
N GLU A 349 -3.72 -3.17 4.10
CA GLU A 349 -3.79 -2.59 5.43
C GLU A 349 -3.70 -3.74 6.43
N GLY A 350 -2.53 -3.88 7.05
CA GLY A 350 -2.17 -5.00 7.94
C GLY A 350 -1.98 -4.60 9.41
N LEU A 351 -2.37 -3.37 9.76
CA LEU A 351 -2.02 -2.72 11.03
C LEU A 351 -2.56 -3.39 12.30
N GLY A 352 -3.39 -4.38 12.21
CA GLY A 352 -3.92 -5.10 13.38
C GLY A 352 -3.59 -6.59 13.39
N GLY A 353 -2.89 -7.08 12.36
CA GLY A 353 -2.47 -8.47 12.20
C GLY A 353 -1.03 -8.73 12.65
N GLY A 354 -0.68 -10.00 12.80
CA GLY A 354 0.70 -10.42 13.01
C GLY A 354 1.55 -10.30 11.74
N TRP A 355 2.88 -10.21 11.91
CA TRP A 355 3.78 -10.17 10.77
C TRP A 355 3.67 -11.42 9.87
N GLU A 356 3.38 -12.58 10.45
CA GLU A 356 3.19 -13.82 9.69
C GLU A 356 2.02 -13.73 8.72
N ASP A 357 0.89 -13.11 9.13
CA ASP A 357 -0.27 -12.87 8.29
C ASP A 357 0.08 -11.91 7.15
N THR A 358 0.72 -10.78 7.47
CA THR A 358 1.19 -9.80 6.48
C THR A 358 2.15 -10.43 5.47
N SER A 359 3.17 -11.14 5.95
CA SER A 359 4.14 -11.83 5.09
C SER A 359 3.49 -12.92 4.22
N GLY A 360 2.53 -13.66 4.79
CA GLY A 360 1.73 -14.65 4.05
C GLY A 360 0.93 -14.03 2.91
N LEU A 361 0.28 -12.88 3.16
CA LEU A 361 -0.50 -12.15 2.16
C LEU A 361 0.38 -11.53 1.08
N LEU A 362 1.56 -11.00 1.43
CA LEU A 362 2.52 -10.45 0.48
C LEU A 362 3.20 -11.52 -0.39
N THR A 363 3.27 -12.76 0.06
CA THR A 363 3.86 -13.88 -0.67
C THR A 363 2.78 -14.77 -1.28
N LYS A 364 2.37 -15.81 -0.54
CA LYS A 364 1.39 -16.82 -0.98
C LYS A 364 0.02 -16.22 -1.32
N GLY A 365 -0.39 -15.15 -0.64
CA GLY A 365 -1.61 -14.40 -0.92
C GLY A 365 -1.56 -13.64 -2.24
N GLY A 366 -0.36 -13.23 -2.68
CA GLY A 366 -0.13 -12.58 -3.97
C GLY A 366 -0.30 -11.06 -3.98
N MET A 367 -0.33 -10.39 -2.83
CA MET A 367 -0.30 -8.92 -2.72
C MET A 367 1.12 -8.40 -2.98
N GLN A 368 1.26 -7.10 -3.32
CA GLN A 368 2.54 -6.47 -3.62
C GLN A 368 3.07 -5.63 -2.48
N TRP A 369 2.18 -4.87 -1.83
CA TRP A 369 2.54 -3.86 -0.85
C TRP A 369 1.74 -4.05 0.44
N ALA A 370 2.31 -3.55 1.54
CA ALA A 370 1.61 -3.39 2.81
C ALA A 370 1.94 -2.04 3.44
N TYR A 371 1.08 -1.56 4.33
CA TYR A 371 1.39 -0.41 5.16
C TYR A 371 2.58 -0.72 6.06
N SER A 372 3.50 0.23 6.12
CA SER A 372 4.55 0.28 7.13
C SER A 372 4.01 0.91 8.41
N GLU A 373 4.41 0.40 9.57
CA GLU A 373 4.03 0.94 10.88
C GLU A 373 4.97 2.06 11.37
N LEU A 374 5.89 2.52 10.53
CA LEU A 374 6.85 3.57 10.88
C LEU A 374 6.19 4.82 11.50
N PHE A 375 4.97 5.16 11.07
CA PHE A 375 4.23 6.31 11.61
C PHE A 375 3.88 6.18 13.10
N GLN A 376 3.96 4.99 13.68
CA GLN A 376 3.75 4.71 15.11
C GLN A 376 5.05 4.71 15.92
N GLU A 377 6.21 4.72 15.26
CA GLU A 377 7.51 4.62 15.90
C GLU A 377 8.14 6.00 16.08
N PHE A 378 8.58 6.31 17.30
CA PHE A 378 9.02 7.66 17.69
C PHE A 378 10.41 7.72 18.34
N SER A 379 10.82 6.72 19.12
CA SER A 379 12.14 6.69 19.74
C SER A 379 13.23 6.22 18.77
N GLY A 380 14.49 6.56 19.03
CA GLY A 380 15.62 6.13 18.20
C GLY A 380 15.69 4.62 18.03
N ASP A 381 15.54 3.87 19.12
CA ASP A 381 15.54 2.39 19.10
C ASP A 381 14.40 1.82 18.27
N ASN A 382 13.17 2.32 18.47
CA ASN A 382 12.00 1.83 17.76
C ASN A 382 12.10 2.14 16.26
N VAL A 383 12.44 3.38 15.90
CA VAL A 383 12.62 3.80 14.50
C VAL A 383 13.70 2.97 13.82
N SER A 384 14.87 2.80 14.47
CA SER A 384 15.98 2.02 13.91
C SER A 384 15.63 0.56 13.73
N GLY A 385 15.07 -0.08 14.75
CA GLY A 385 14.67 -1.49 14.70
C GLY A 385 13.59 -1.75 13.65
N TYR A 386 12.59 -0.85 13.59
CA TYR A 386 11.52 -0.98 12.60
C TYR A 386 12.03 -0.79 11.17
N LEU A 387 12.88 0.22 10.92
CA LEU A 387 13.42 0.45 9.59
C LEU A 387 14.34 -0.67 9.12
N ASP A 388 15.18 -1.25 10.00
CA ASP A 388 15.97 -2.44 9.66
C ASP A 388 15.07 -3.61 9.21
N HIS A 389 13.96 -3.83 9.93
CA HIS A 389 12.94 -4.81 9.55
C HIS A 389 12.30 -4.45 8.20
N ALA A 390 11.78 -3.22 8.07
CA ALA A 390 11.07 -2.79 6.86
C ALA A 390 11.94 -2.86 5.61
N HIS A 391 13.21 -2.45 5.68
CA HIS A 391 14.16 -2.54 4.57
C HIS A 391 14.42 -4.01 4.18
N SER A 392 14.68 -4.86 5.17
CA SER A 392 14.91 -6.29 4.93
C SER A 392 13.70 -6.96 4.27
N GLN A 393 12.50 -6.70 4.80
CA GLN A 393 11.26 -7.34 4.31
C GLN A 393 10.83 -6.81 2.95
N SER A 394 11.02 -5.51 2.68
CA SER A 394 10.63 -4.91 1.40
C SER A 394 11.32 -5.54 0.19
N VAL A 395 12.53 -6.07 0.34
CA VAL A 395 13.26 -6.75 -0.75
C VAL A 395 13.04 -8.26 -0.80
N GLN A 396 12.41 -8.82 0.24
CA GLN A 396 12.17 -10.27 0.36
C GLN A 396 10.71 -10.65 0.08
N VAL A 397 9.74 -9.96 0.68
CA VAL A 397 8.34 -10.40 0.63
C VAL A 397 7.44 -9.44 -0.15
N GLY A 398 7.62 -8.12 0.01
CA GLY A 398 6.84 -7.07 -0.63
C GLY A 398 7.10 -5.72 0.01
N THR A 399 6.91 -4.64 -0.74
CA THR A 399 7.28 -3.29 -0.30
C THR A 399 6.40 -2.81 0.86
N LEU A 400 7.03 -2.39 1.96
CA LEU A 400 6.36 -1.71 3.06
C LEU A 400 6.31 -0.21 2.78
N VAL A 401 5.11 0.30 2.49
CA VAL A 401 4.87 1.70 2.12
C VAL A 401 4.88 2.59 3.35
N HIS A 402 5.78 3.57 3.40
CA HIS A 402 5.88 4.51 4.52
C HIS A 402 4.87 5.65 4.37
N TYR A 403 3.71 5.54 5.01
CA TYR A 403 2.85 6.69 5.21
C TYR A 403 3.39 7.55 6.35
N SER A 404 3.52 8.87 6.13
CA SER A 404 3.88 9.78 7.23
C SER A 404 2.72 10.00 8.19
N GLU A 405 1.51 9.99 7.64
CA GLU A 405 0.23 10.10 8.34
C GLU A 405 -0.83 9.33 7.55
N THR A 406 -1.66 8.54 8.24
CA THR A 406 -2.88 7.94 7.66
C THR A 406 -4.11 8.75 8.09
N HIS A 407 -5.26 8.48 7.48
CA HIS A 407 -6.53 9.12 7.84
C HIS A 407 -7.04 8.72 9.23
N ASP A 408 -6.47 7.66 9.84
CA ASP A 408 -6.86 7.16 11.17
C ASP A 408 -6.03 7.76 12.31
N ASN A 409 -4.93 8.46 11.98
CA ASN A 409 -4.00 8.99 12.97
C ASN A 409 -4.31 10.46 13.32
N GLU A 410 -3.70 10.89 14.44
CA GLU A 410 -3.61 12.32 14.72
C GLU A 410 -2.78 13.02 13.66
N ARG A 411 -3.17 14.24 13.28
CA ARG A 411 -2.44 15.04 12.31
C ARG A 411 -1.01 15.32 12.77
N LEU A 412 -0.05 15.17 11.88
CA LEU A 412 1.36 15.52 12.17
C LEU A 412 1.52 16.96 12.64
N SER A 413 0.78 17.89 12.03
CA SER A 413 0.82 19.31 12.35
C SER A 413 0.26 19.67 13.73
N SER A 414 -0.47 18.76 14.40
CA SER A 414 -0.92 18.95 15.79
C SER A 414 0.27 19.08 16.77
N ARG A 415 1.43 18.49 16.41
CA ARG A 415 2.69 18.63 17.13
C ARG A 415 3.61 19.73 16.57
N GLY A 416 3.12 20.50 15.60
CA GLY A 416 3.84 21.60 14.97
C GLY A 416 4.51 21.25 13.66
N LYS A 417 4.82 22.28 12.87
CA LYS A 417 5.40 22.19 11.52
C LYS A 417 6.73 21.44 11.48
N GLY A 418 7.59 21.67 12.47
CA GLY A 418 8.90 21.01 12.54
C GLY A 418 8.76 19.49 12.64
N TRP A 419 7.82 19.02 13.49
CA TRP A 419 7.49 17.61 13.60
C TRP A 419 6.94 17.06 12.28
N SER A 420 5.98 17.76 11.67
CA SER A 420 5.41 17.35 10.39
C SER A 420 6.49 17.21 9.31
N LEU A 421 7.38 18.18 9.18
CA LEU A 421 8.51 18.13 8.24
C LEU A 421 9.45 16.96 8.52
N MET A 422 9.83 16.74 9.77
CA MET A 422 10.72 15.66 10.14
C MET A 422 10.12 14.29 9.80
N ARG A 423 8.84 14.07 10.14
CA ARG A 423 8.16 12.78 9.85
C ARG A 423 8.01 12.53 8.35
N ASN A 424 7.61 13.54 7.57
CA ASN A 424 7.53 13.41 6.11
C ASN A 424 8.90 13.08 5.50
N ARG A 425 9.97 13.73 5.93
CA ARG A 425 11.33 13.47 5.45
C ARG A 425 11.81 12.08 5.88
N LEU A 426 11.59 11.68 7.14
CA LEU A 426 11.93 10.35 7.61
C LEU A 426 11.28 9.29 6.73
N CYS A 427 9.95 9.35 6.55
CA CYS A 427 9.21 8.38 5.75
C CYS A 427 9.65 8.36 4.28
N ALA A 428 9.78 9.53 3.65
CA ALA A 428 10.19 9.64 2.25
C ALA A 428 11.63 9.15 2.03
N LEU A 429 12.58 9.65 2.83
CA LEU A 429 14.01 9.40 2.61
C LEU A 429 14.47 7.99 3.03
N THR A 430 13.69 7.28 3.85
CA THR A 430 13.96 5.88 4.20
C THR A 430 13.14 4.88 3.39
N SER A 431 12.26 5.33 2.51
CA SER A 431 11.40 4.48 1.70
C SER A 431 12.17 3.57 0.73
N VAL A 432 11.66 2.38 0.48
CA VAL A 432 12.14 1.49 -0.58
C VAL A 432 11.38 1.82 -1.88
N ASN A 433 12.11 1.97 -3.00
CA ASN A 433 11.54 2.28 -4.32
C ASN A 433 10.67 3.55 -4.35
N GLY A 434 10.93 4.51 -3.47
CA GLY A 434 10.12 5.72 -3.35
C GLY A 434 8.69 5.50 -2.83
N ALA A 435 8.43 4.37 -2.16
CA ALA A 435 7.10 4.03 -1.64
C ALA A 435 6.78 4.87 -0.38
N PHE A 436 6.27 6.06 -0.62
CA PHE A 436 5.95 7.08 0.37
C PHE A 436 4.54 7.62 0.16
N GLY A 437 3.76 7.71 1.23
CA GLY A 437 2.40 8.23 1.20
C GLY A 437 2.11 9.25 2.29
N PHE A 438 1.14 10.12 2.03
CA PHE A 438 0.58 11.04 3.01
C PHE A 438 -0.88 11.35 2.70
N THR A 439 -1.62 11.73 3.76
CA THR A 439 -3.05 12.05 3.66
C THR A 439 -3.26 13.50 3.27
N ASN A 440 -4.30 13.77 2.50
CA ASN A 440 -4.72 15.13 2.11
C ASN A 440 -4.82 16.07 3.31
N GLY A 441 -4.27 17.28 3.16
CA GLY A 441 -4.16 18.29 4.22
C GLY A 441 -2.82 18.29 4.98
N VAL A 442 -1.98 17.27 4.86
CA VAL A 442 -0.60 17.27 5.40
C VAL A 442 0.19 18.42 4.82
N GLU A 443 0.11 18.64 3.52
CA GLU A 443 0.76 19.73 2.79
C GLU A 443 0.33 21.11 3.28
N TRP A 444 -0.91 21.24 3.74
CA TRP A 444 -1.52 22.47 4.23
C TRP A 444 -1.42 22.64 5.76
N GLN A 445 -0.74 21.72 6.44
CA GLN A 445 -0.62 21.71 7.90
C GLN A 445 -1.98 21.69 8.60
N ALA A 446 -2.91 20.88 8.08
CA ALA A 446 -4.20 20.66 8.71
C ALA A 446 -4.00 20.05 10.11
N GLN A 447 -4.64 20.65 11.12
CA GLN A 447 -4.51 20.24 12.52
C GLN A 447 -5.66 19.35 13.00
N GLU A 448 -6.81 19.48 12.35
CA GLU A 448 -8.00 18.71 12.69
C GLU A 448 -7.88 17.30 12.13
N ARG A 449 -7.99 16.29 13.01
CA ARG A 449 -7.99 14.89 12.61
C ARG A 449 -9.05 14.62 11.54
N VAL A 450 -8.74 13.76 10.56
CA VAL A 450 -9.74 13.34 9.59
C VAL A 450 -10.88 12.64 10.31
N ASN A 451 -12.06 13.21 10.21
CA ASN A 451 -13.29 12.60 10.70
C ASN A 451 -14.02 12.00 9.50
N VAL A 452 -13.99 10.65 9.39
CA VAL A 452 -14.62 9.92 8.29
C VAL A 452 -16.14 10.09 8.24
N HIS A 453 -16.75 10.59 9.33
CA HIS A 453 -18.17 10.93 9.40
C HIS A 453 -18.48 12.39 9.02
N SER A 454 -17.46 13.15 8.60
CA SER A 454 -17.52 14.57 8.23
C SER A 454 -16.95 14.78 6.82
N SER A 455 -16.83 16.04 6.42
CA SER A 455 -16.33 16.46 5.11
C SER A 455 -15.36 17.64 5.18
N ARG A 456 -14.71 17.89 6.32
CA ARG A 456 -13.96 19.12 6.60
C ARG A 456 -12.56 18.82 7.15
N GLY A 457 -11.72 19.87 7.26
CA GLY A 457 -10.45 19.80 7.96
C GLY A 457 -9.23 19.74 7.04
N LEU A 458 -9.28 20.25 5.79
CA LEU A 458 -8.10 20.29 4.90
C LEU A 458 -7.20 21.48 5.14
N ASN A 459 -7.71 22.61 5.67
CA ASN A 459 -6.96 23.85 5.81
C ASN A 459 -6.33 24.34 4.49
N TRP A 460 -7.04 24.14 3.36
CA TRP A 460 -6.55 24.37 2.00
C TRP A 460 -6.07 25.81 1.79
N ASP A 461 -5.01 25.99 1.02
CA ASP A 461 -4.33 27.27 0.77
C ASP A 461 -3.78 27.98 2.01
N SER A 462 -3.56 27.24 3.11
CA SER A 462 -2.91 27.81 4.28
C SER A 462 -1.57 28.46 3.91
N LYS A 463 -1.33 29.66 4.45
CA LYS A 463 -0.03 30.34 4.28
C LYS A 463 1.11 29.60 5.00
N ASP A 464 0.79 28.95 6.10
CA ASP A 464 1.72 28.07 6.80
C ASP A 464 1.56 26.64 6.27
N ASN A 465 2.29 26.30 5.21
CA ASN A 465 2.24 25.04 4.52
C ASN A 465 3.63 24.43 4.30
N ILE A 466 3.67 23.19 3.80
CA ILE A 466 4.89 22.45 3.43
C ILE A 466 4.82 21.91 2.00
N VAL A 467 4.03 22.55 1.15
CA VAL A 467 3.85 22.14 -0.26
C VAL A 467 5.18 22.07 -0.99
N LYS A 468 6.03 23.09 -0.83
CA LYS A 468 7.34 23.16 -1.48
C LYS A 468 8.25 22.01 -1.03
N GLU A 469 8.27 21.72 0.27
CA GLU A 469 9.10 20.69 0.86
C GLU A 469 8.66 19.29 0.41
N LEU A 470 7.35 19.01 0.36
CA LEU A 470 6.82 17.74 -0.15
C LEU A 470 7.06 17.58 -1.66
N SER A 471 6.86 18.65 -2.44
CA SER A 471 7.17 18.66 -3.86
C SER A 471 8.63 18.31 -4.13
N GLN A 472 9.54 18.88 -3.34
CA GLN A 472 10.96 18.60 -3.45
C GLN A 472 11.29 17.14 -3.08
N LEU A 473 10.72 16.62 -1.99
CA LEU A 473 10.89 15.21 -1.60
C LEU A 473 10.43 14.29 -2.73
N ASN A 474 9.22 14.46 -3.24
CA ASN A 474 8.70 13.64 -4.33
C ASN A 474 9.57 13.73 -5.59
N SER A 475 10.08 14.94 -5.91
CA SER A 475 11.01 15.12 -7.03
C SER A 475 12.32 14.34 -6.83
N ILE A 476 12.88 14.32 -5.61
CA ILE A 476 14.09 13.53 -5.28
C ILE A 476 13.80 12.03 -5.42
N LEU A 477 12.68 11.55 -4.88
CA LEU A 477 12.28 10.15 -5.00
C LEU A 477 12.10 9.71 -6.46
N ALA A 478 11.61 10.60 -7.32
CA ALA A 478 11.35 10.34 -8.73
C ALA A 478 12.60 10.43 -9.61
N SER A 479 13.63 11.18 -9.22
CA SER A 479 14.75 11.50 -10.11
C SER A 479 16.10 10.92 -9.67
N HIS A 480 16.28 10.61 -8.39
CA HIS A 480 17.60 10.22 -7.89
C HIS A 480 17.77 8.69 -7.81
N PRO A 481 18.81 8.10 -8.49
CA PRO A 481 19.00 6.65 -8.60
C PRO A 481 19.08 5.89 -7.27
N CYS A 482 19.48 6.55 -6.18
CA CYS A 482 19.49 5.93 -4.86
C CYS A 482 18.10 5.62 -4.28
N PHE A 483 17.02 6.06 -4.93
CA PHE A 483 15.63 5.76 -4.55
C PHE A 483 14.94 4.78 -5.51
N PHE A 484 15.65 4.31 -6.52
CA PHE A 484 15.12 3.37 -7.49
C PHE A 484 15.29 1.92 -7.00
N GLU A 485 14.59 1.01 -7.67
CA GLU A 485 14.71 -0.42 -7.42
C GLU A 485 16.17 -0.88 -7.44
N GLY A 486 16.52 -1.80 -6.54
CA GLY A 486 17.88 -2.34 -6.39
C GLY A 486 18.84 -1.45 -5.60
N ALA A 487 18.44 -0.26 -5.16
CA ALA A 487 19.26 0.56 -4.27
C ALA A 487 19.52 -0.17 -2.94
N LYS A 488 20.77 -0.12 -2.48
CA LYS A 488 21.22 -0.72 -1.23
C LYS A 488 21.07 0.28 -0.09
N LEU A 489 20.46 -0.17 1.00
CA LEU A 489 20.18 0.61 2.20
C LEU A 489 21.02 0.05 3.35
N LYS A 490 21.87 0.89 3.95
CA LYS A 490 22.75 0.50 5.04
C LYS A 490 22.67 1.52 6.17
N ARG A 491 22.08 1.14 7.31
CA ARG A 491 22.09 1.98 8.50
C ARG A 491 23.53 2.20 8.97
N ASP A 492 23.85 3.42 9.36
CA ASP A 492 25.17 3.84 9.82
C ASP A 492 25.15 4.28 11.30
N SER A 493 24.01 4.74 11.81
CA SER A 493 23.83 5.08 13.23
C SER A 493 23.67 3.84 14.11
N ASN A 494 24.02 3.98 15.41
CA ASN A 494 23.64 3.01 16.43
C ASN A 494 22.12 2.98 16.62
N SER A 495 21.59 1.86 17.10
CA SER A 495 20.14 1.68 17.28
C SER A 495 19.51 2.68 18.24
N ASP A 496 20.21 3.03 19.33
CA ASP A 496 19.78 3.96 20.38
C ASP A 496 20.06 5.45 20.06
N SER A 497 20.66 5.72 18.89
CA SER A 497 21.02 7.08 18.49
C SER A 497 19.80 7.98 18.31
N PRO A 498 19.81 9.22 18.82
CA PRO A 498 18.80 10.22 18.49
C PRO A 498 18.91 10.71 17.05
N VAL A 499 20.01 10.42 16.36
CA VAL A 499 20.21 10.68 14.93
C VAL A 499 20.12 9.37 14.17
N TYR A 500 19.11 9.23 13.33
CA TYR A 500 19.04 8.13 12.37
C TYR A 500 19.88 8.47 11.14
N ALA A 501 20.86 7.65 10.85
CA ALA A 501 21.75 7.80 9.70
C ALA A 501 21.68 6.57 8.78
N LEU A 502 21.46 6.81 7.48
CA LEU A 502 21.29 5.77 6.48
C LEU A 502 22.07 6.11 5.21
N TRP A 503 23.00 5.23 4.82
CA TRP A 503 23.56 5.26 3.48
C TRP A 503 22.61 4.61 2.47
N ARG A 504 22.37 5.31 1.39
CA ARG A 504 21.68 4.81 0.20
C ARG A 504 22.68 4.75 -0.95
N ILE A 505 22.77 3.62 -1.60
CA ILE A 505 23.69 3.39 -2.73
C ILE A 505 22.86 2.90 -3.90
N SER A 506 23.00 3.53 -5.07
CA SER A 506 22.28 3.12 -6.28
C SER A 506 22.63 1.68 -6.70
N ALA A 507 21.76 1.06 -7.49
CA ALA A 507 21.94 -0.33 -7.92
C ALA A 507 23.25 -0.57 -8.71
N ASP A 508 23.75 0.45 -9.40
CA ASP A 508 24.99 0.45 -10.16
C ASP A 508 26.25 0.83 -9.35
N ASP A 509 26.08 1.09 -8.05
CA ASP A 509 27.14 1.54 -7.12
C ASP A 509 27.78 2.91 -7.48
N ILE A 510 27.19 3.70 -8.41
CA ILE A 510 27.76 4.98 -8.86
C ILE A 510 27.37 6.12 -7.91
N HIS A 511 26.12 6.16 -7.44
CA HIS A 511 25.60 7.21 -6.59
C HIS A 511 25.49 6.75 -5.14
N LYS A 512 25.87 7.64 -4.22
CA LYS A 512 25.80 7.37 -2.77
C LYS A 512 25.23 8.60 -2.07
N LEU A 513 24.26 8.40 -1.22
CA LEU A 513 23.61 9.44 -0.41
C LEU A 513 23.65 9.07 1.07
N LEU A 514 23.89 10.05 1.92
CA LEU A 514 23.74 9.94 3.36
C LEU A 514 22.47 10.67 3.80
N VAL A 515 21.52 9.94 4.34
CA VAL A 515 20.32 10.48 4.97
C VAL A 515 20.60 10.63 6.46
N LEU A 516 20.42 11.83 6.99
CA LEU A 516 20.53 12.15 8.42
C LEU A 516 19.22 12.75 8.91
N VAL A 517 18.64 12.15 9.95
CA VAL A 517 17.40 12.62 10.58
C VAL A 517 17.61 12.72 12.08
N ASN A 518 17.58 13.93 12.62
CA ASN A 518 17.51 14.11 14.07
C ASN A 518 16.06 13.85 14.53
N LEU A 519 15.88 12.81 15.32
CA LEU A 519 14.57 12.37 15.85
C LEU A 519 14.16 13.13 17.12
N ASP A 520 15.07 13.92 17.69
CA ASP A 520 14.82 14.69 18.92
C ASP A 520 14.19 16.05 18.60
N GLU A 521 13.00 16.29 19.13
CA GLU A 521 12.24 17.52 18.92
C GLU A 521 12.82 18.74 19.63
N LYS A 522 13.69 18.54 20.64
CA LYS A 522 14.09 19.60 21.58
C LYS A 522 15.58 19.91 21.53
N ASN A 523 16.40 18.92 21.26
CA ASN A 523 17.85 19.02 21.40
C ASN A 523 18.56 18.87 20.05
N SER A 524 19.67 19.59 19.93
CA SER A 524 20.64 19.36 18.85
C SER A 524 21.53 18.19 19.18
N HIS A 525 21.85 17.39 18.19
CA HIS A 525 22.77 16.26 18.30
C HIS A 525 23.87 16.36 17.26
N GLU A 526 24.99 15.73 17.53
CA GLU A 526 26.14 15.70 16.63
C GLU A 526 26.22 14.34 15.91
N TYR A 527 26.69 14.37 14.68
CA TYR A 527 26.95 13.18 13.89
C TYR A 527 28.31 13.30 13.18
N ILE A 528 29.09 12.23 13.19
CA ILE A 528 30.38 12.15 12.50
C ILE A 528 30.17 11.40 11.19
N ALA A 529 30.27 12.12 10.07
CA ALA A 529 30.17 11.52 8.73
C ALA A 529 31.57 11.31 8.11
N GLU A 530 31.65 10.53 7.04
CA GLU A 530 32.87 10.41 6.24
C GLU A 530 33.31 11.78 5.70
N GLU A 531 34.63 12.02 5.70
CA GLU A 531 35.18 13.23 5.08
C GLU A 531 34.89 13.26 3.58
N GLY A 532 34.49 14.43 3.08
CA GLY A 532 34.18 14.55 1.66
C GLY A 532 33.52 15.88 1.29
N GLN A 533 33.24 16.02 0.01
CA GLN A 533 32.44 17.11 -0.53
C GLN A 533 31.08 16.55 -0.91
N TYR A 534 30.02 17.15 -0.40
CA TYR A 534 28.63 16.71 -0.57
C TYR A 534 27.78 17.85 -1.07
N ILE A 535 26.67 17.51 -1.71
CA ILE A 535 25.60 18.47 -2.06
C ILE A 535 24.37 18.09 -1.25
N ASP A 536 23.93 18.98 -0.37
CA ASP A 536 22.65 18.82 0.30
C ASP A 536 21.51 18.99 -0.72
N LEU A 537 20.86 17.90 -1.10
CA LEU A 537 19.81 17.89 -2.12
C LEU A 537 18.54 18.66 -1.68
N ILE A 538 18.37 18.92 -0.37
CA ILE A 538 17.25 19.70 0.15
C ILE A 538 17.51 21.18 0.02
N SER A 539 18.71 21.66 0.37
CA SER A 539 19.06 23.08 0.29
C SER A 539 19.78 23.47 -1.00
N GLY A 540 20.31 22.50 -1.75
CA GLY A 540 21.15 22.71 -2.92
C GLY A 540 22.55 23.24 -2.61
N ARG A 541 22.97 23.20 -1.35
CA ARG A 541 24.26 23.75 -0.91
C ARG A 541 25.37 22.71 -0.95
N GLU A 542 26.57 23.15 -1.36
CA GLU A 542 27.78 22.36 -1.18
C GLU A 542 28.20 22.38 0.29
N ILE A 543 28.49 21.19 0.83
CA ILE A 543 28.93 20.98 2.21
C ILE A 543 30.26 20.23 2.17
N VAL A 544 31.26 20.80 2.82
CA VAL A 544 32.55 20.12 3.00
C VAL A 544 32.62 19.56 4.41
N ILE A 545 32.62 18.23 4.52
CA ILE A 545 32.77 17.54 5.78
C ILE A 545 34.25 17.25 6.02
N ARG A 546 34.70 17.59 7.19
CA ARG A 546 36.02 17.32 7.71
C ARG A 546 35.86 16.42 8.95
N THR A 547 36.93 16.27 9.72
CA THR A 547 36.96 15.51 10.97
C THR A 547 36.00 16.01 12.07
N ASP A 548 35.48 17.22 11.94
CA ASP A 548 34.60 17.80 12.95
C ASP A 548 33.17 17.24 12.86
N PRO A 549 32.52 16.96 14.01
CA PRO A 549 31.14 16.53 14.02
C PRO A 549 30.19 17.57 13.41
N ILE A 550 29.15 17.09 12.74
CA ILE A 550 28.08 17.91 12.18
C ILE A 550 27.03 18.12 13.24
N ALA A 551 26.76 19.39 13.58
CA ALA A 551 25.68 19.73 14.48
C ALA A 551 24.34 19.72 13.72
N LEU A 552 23.45 18.82 14.12
CA LEU A 552 22.08 18.71 13.64
C LEU A 552 21.16 19.38 14.67
N GLY A 553 20.50 20.48 14.31
CA GLY A 553 19.53 21.14 15.17
C GLY A 553 18.30 20.26 15.46
N PRO A 554 17.38 20.69 16.34
CA PRO A 554 16.18 19.92 16.63
C PRO A 554 15.39 19.65 15.34
N MET A 555 15.06 18.39 15.10
CA MET A 555 14.32 17.88 13.93
C MET A 555 14.86 18.27 12.53
N PRO A 556 16.09 18.66 12.30
CA PRO A 556 16.56 18.84 10.94
C PRO A 556 16.75 17.49 10.24
N SER A 557 16.54 17.49 8.93
CA SER A 557 16.84 16.36 8.07
C SER A 557 17.73 16.87 6.94
N PHE A 558 18.79 16.13 6.66
CA PHE A 558 19.70 16.43 5.57
C PHE A 558 19.77 15.23 4.64
N LEU A 559 19.94 15.50 3.39
CA LEU A 559 20.22 14.52 2.35
C LEU A 559 21.51 15.00 1.66
N TRP A 560 22.50 14.12 1.58
CA TRP A 560 23.79 14.46 1.00
C TRP A 560 24.18 13.49 -0.09
#